data_4d3765fa7fdb3058b343183f298efc34
#
_entry.id   4d3765fa7fdb3058b343183f298efc34
#
_cell.length_a   1.000
_cell.length_b   1.000
_cell.length_c   1.000
_cell.angle_alpha   90.00
_cell.angle_beta   90.00
_cell.angle_gamma   90.00
#
_symmetry.space_group_name_H-M   'P 1'
#
loop_
_entity.id
_entity.type
_entity.pdbx_description
1 polymer ?
#
loop_
_entity_poly.entity_id
_entity_poly.type
_entity_poly.pdbx_seq_one_letter_code
_entity_poly.pdbx_strand_id
1 'polypeptide(L)'
;IMLTARAESSSKVRGLDCGADDYLTKPFDIPELLARVRALLRRAHGDLPPPVRFDFGSYWVRFDTGRALTNEGELSLTDKELKLLELFVKHQDRVLTRIDILEEVWGMDVFPTDRTVDNFVLRLRKLFETDPAEPVHFVTARGRGYLFKAP
;
A
#
# COMPACT_ATOMS: atom_id res chain seq x y z
N ILE A 1 16.94 -0.04 -11.95
CA ILE A 1 16.52 0.21 -13.33
C ILE A 1 17.64 0.90 -14.12
N MET A 2 17.87 0.49 -15.35
CA MET A 2 18.86 1.10 -16.23
C MET A 2 18.19 1.93 -17.33
N LEU A 3 18.60 3.19 -17.49
CA LEU A 3 18.12 4.06 -18.55
C LEU A 3 19.13 4.05 -19.71
N THR A 4 18.72 3.58 -20.90
CA THR A 4 19.63 3.42 -22.04
C THR A 4 19.12 4.11 -23.29
N ALA A 5 20.04 4.66 -24.11
CA ALA A 5 19.75 5.19 -25.43
C ALA A 5 19.76 4.08 -26.52
N ARG A 6 20.26 2.88 -26.18
CA ARG A 6 20.41 1.78 -27.16
C ARG A 6 19.23 0.81 -27.06
N ALA A 7 18.50 0.68 -28.16
CA ALA A 7 17.36 -0.22 -28.28
C ALA A 7 17.74 -1.66 -28.70
N GLU A 8 19.03 -1.94 -28.97
CA GLU A 8 19.52 -3.23 -29.45
C GLU A 8 19.32 -4.33 -28.39
N SER A 9 18.77 -5.47 -28.80
CA SER A 9 18.46 -6.60 -27.92
C SER A 9 19.70 -7.15 -27.18
N SER A 10 20.86 -7.14 -27.84
CA SER A 10 22.15 -7.57 -27.25
C SER A 10 22.59 -6.71 -26.07
N SER A 11 22.34 -5.41 -26.13
CA SER A 11 22.66 -4.46 -25.06
C SER A 11 21.72 -4.61 -23.85
N LYS A 12 20.47 -5.02 -24.11
CA LYS A 12 19.45 -5.27 -23.08
C LYS A 12 19.78 -6.51 -22.26
N VAL A 13 20.16 -7.62 -22.94
CA VAL A 13 20.56 -8.86 -22.28
C VAL A 13 21.80 -8.63 -21.41
N ARG A 14 22.84 -7.98 -21.94
CA ARG A 14 24.04 -7.65 -21.16
C ARG A 14 23.76 -6.77 -19.95
N GLY A 15 22.81 -5.84 -20.05
CA GLY A 15 22.41 -5.00 -18.92
C GLY A 15 21.73 -5.79 -17.80
N LEU A 16 20.88 -6.76 -18.13
CA LEU A 16 20.24 -7.65 -17.17
C LEU A 16 21.26 -8.63 -16.55
N ASP A 17 22.17 -9.18 -17.35
CA ASP A 17 23.25 -10.07 -16.88
C ASP A 17 24.22 -9.36 -15.92
N CYS A 18 24.36 -8.02 -16.03
CA CYS A 18 25.14 -7.20 -15.13
C CYS A 18 24.41 -6.80 -13.84
N GLY A 19 23.21 -7.36 -13.58
CA GLY A 19 22.48 -7.15 -12.33
C GLY A 19 21.46 -6.00 -12.37
N ALA A 20 21.06 -5.53 -13.54
CA ALA A 20 19.95 -4.59 -13.64
C ALA A 20 18.61 -5.33 -13.58
N ASP A 21 17.73 -4.96 -12.64
CA ASP A 21 16.41 -5.57 -12.46
C ASP A 21 15.39 -5.20 -13.57
N ASP A 22 15.59 -4.09 -14.26
CA ASP A 22 14.80 -3.64 -15.40
C ASP A 22 15.57 -2.60 -16.22
N TYR A 23 15.14 -2.37 -17.46
CA TYR A 23 15.71 -1.34 -18.33
C TYR A 23 14.60 -0.54 -19.01
N LEU A 24 14.90 0.72 -19.35
CA LEU A 24 14.01 1.62 -20.07
C LEU A 24 14.79 2.37 -21.14
N THR A 25 14.30 2.32 -22.39
CA THR A 25 14.97 2.97 -23.53
C THR A 25 14.54 4.44 -23.68
N LYS A 26 15.48 5.30 -23.98
CA LYS A 26 15.19 6.69 -24.33
C LYS A 26 14.77 6.80 -25.82
N PRO A 27 13.77 7.66 -26.15
CA PRO A 27 12.95 8.47 -25.24
C PRO A 27 11.92 7.62 -24.48
N PHE A 28 11.57 8.00 -23.25
CA PHE A 28 10.57 7.34 -22.43
C PHE A 28 9.61 8.36 -21.80
N ASP A 29 8.42 7.92 -21.52
CA ASP A 29 7.43 8.71 -20.82
C ASP A 29 7.61 8.61 -19.30
N ILE A 30 7.44 9.73 -18.60
CA ILE A 30 7.52 9.76 -17.12
C ILE A 30 6.56 8.77 -16.47
N PRO A 31 5.28 8.63 -16.90
CA PRO A 31 4.38 7.61 -16.39
C PRO A 31 4.91 6.18 -16.51
N GLU A 32 5.57 5.84 -17.62
CA GLU A 32 6.18 4.52 -17.82
C GLU A 32 7.34 4.30 -16.84
N LEU A 33 8.24 5.26 -16.70
CA LEU A 33 9.34 5.19 -15.74
C LEU A 33 8.82 4.95 -14.32
N LEU A 34 7.83 5.74 -13.88
CA LEU A 34 7.24 5.62 -12.55
C LEU A 34 6.54 4.27 -12.33
N ALA A 35 5.87 3.73 -13.36
CA ALA A 35 5.25 2.42 -13.29
C ALA A 35 6.29 1.30 -13.09
N ARG A 36 7.42 1.35 -13.80
CA ARG A 36 8.52 0.40 -13.69
C ARG A 36 9.24 0.51 -12.35
N VAL A 37 9.50 1.72 -11.87
CA VAL A 37 10.08 1.95 -10.53
C VAL A 37 9.19 1.36 -9.45
N ARG A 38 7.86 1.60 -9.51
CA ARG A 38 6.91 1.00 -8.58
C ARG A 38 6.92 -0.53 -8.62
N ALA A 39 6.99 -1.12 -9.83
CA ALA A 39 7.06 -2.57 -10.00
C ALA A 39 8.35 -3.16 -9.38
N LEU A 40 9.48 -2.48 -9.53
CA LEU A 40 10.74 -2.89 -8.91
C LEU A 40 10.72 -2.75 -7.38
N LEU A 41 10.20 -1.63 -6.87
CA LEU A 41 10.04 -1.44 -5.43
C LEU A 41 9.11 -2.48 -4.81
N ARG A 42 8.02 -2.83 -5.48
CA ARG A 42 7.11 -3.91 -5.08
C ARG A 42 7.84 -5.25 -4.97
N ARG A 43 8.67 -5.61 -5.95
CA ARG A 43 9.49 -6.84 -5.93
C ARG A 43 10.54 -6.81 -4.82
N ALA A 44 11.21 -5.66 -4.63
CA ALA A 44 12.26 -5.50 -3.62
C ALA A 44 11.71 -5.56 -2.19
N HIS A 45 10.47 -5.17 -1.96
CA HIS A 45 9.83 -5.19 -0.65
C HIS A 45 9.12 -6.51 -0.34
N GLY A 46 9.25 -7.53 -1.23
CA GLY A 46 8.65 -8.84 -1.03
C GLY A 46 7.14 -8.74 -0.90
N ASP A 47 6.45 -8.43 -2.00
CA ASP A 47 4.99 -8.48 -2.07
C ASP A 47 4.51 -9.94 -1.91
N LEU A 48 4.60 -10.45 -0.71
CA LEU A 48 3.78 -11.59 -0.34
C LEU A 48 2.33 -11.12 -0.43
N PRO A 49 1.45 -11.87 -1.09
CA PRO A 49 0.03 -11.56 -1.03
C PRO A 49 -0.38 -11.46 0.44
N PRO A 50 -1.32 -10.56 0.78
CA PRO A 50 -1.79 -10.48 2.16
C PRO A 50 -2.27 -11.86 2.59
N PRO A 51 -2.11 -12.21 3.88
CA PRO A 51 -2.64 -13.46 4.39
C PRO A 51 -4.15 -13.49 4.13
N VAL A 52 -4.69 -14.66 3.81
CA VAL A 52 -6.13 -14.83 3.58
C VAL A 52 -6.93 -14.30 4.77
N ARG A 53 -6.41 -14.50 5.98
CA ARG A 53 -6.96 -13.96 7.23
C ARG A 53 -5.84 -13.32 8.05
N PHE A 54 -6.14 -12.19 8.64
CA PHE A 54 -5.24 -11.48 9.54
C PHE A 54 -5.97 -11.15 10.84
N ASP A 55 -5.39 -11.56 11.96
CA ASP A 55 -5.92 -11.34 13.31
C ASP A 55 -5.06 -10.29 14.01
N PHE A 56 -5.70 -9.33 14.71
CA PHE A 56 -5.04 -8.31 15.51
C PHE A 56 -5.95 -7.85 16.65
N GLY A 57 -5.40 -7.82 17.86
CA GLY A 57 -6.21 -7.57 19.05
C GLY A 57 -7.37 -8.55 19.17
N SER A 58 -8.59 -8.03 19.30
CA SER A 58 -9.82 -8.81 19.33
C SER A 58 -10.50 -8.91 17.96
N TYR A 59 -9.86 -8.42 16.91
CA TYR A 59 -10.41 -8.28 15.58
C TYR A 59 -9.77 -9.25 14.60
N TRP A 60 -10.47 -9.50 13.49
CA TRP A 60 -9.90 -10.20 12.35
C TRP A 60 -10.48 -9.66 11.04
N VAL A 61 -9.74 -9.83 9.97
CA VAL A 61 -10.16 -9.53 8.60
C VAL A 61 -9.81 -10.69 7.67
N ARG A 62 -10.70 -10.98 6.73
CA ARG A 62 -10.48 -11.91 5.62
C ARG A 62 -10.39 -11.12 4.32
N PHE A 63 -9.22 -11.09 3.73
CA PHE A 63 -8.95 -10.33 2.51
C PHE A 63 -9.57 -10.98 1.26
N ASP A 64 -9.79 -12.29 1.28
CA ASP A 64 -10.45 -13.04 0.19
C ASP A 64 -11.95 -12.77 0.07
N THR A 65 -12.63 -12.53 1.19
CA THR A 65 -14.09 -12.33 1.25
C THR A 65 -14.51 -10.91 1.63
N GLY A 66 -13.56 -10.08 2.08
CA GLY A 66 -13.84 -8.74 2.59
C GLY A 66 -14.59 -8.73 3.94
N ARG A 67 -14.73 -9.88 4.62
CA ARG A 67 -15.41 -9.95 5.93
C ARG A 67 -14.46 -9.63 7.06
N ALA A 68 -14.98 -8.99 8.09
CA ALA A 68 -14.21 -8.63 9.27
C ALA A 68 -15.05 -8.73 10.54
N LEU A 69 -14.39 -9.09 11.66
CA LEU A 69 -14.93 -8.91 13.00
C LEU A 69 -14.47 -7.56 13.54
N THR A 70 -15.41 -6.73 13.91
CA THR A 70 -15.20 -5.34 14.34
C THR A 70 -15.90 -5.07 15.67
N ASN A 71 -15.81 -3.84 16.19
CA ASN A 71 -16.59 -3.37 17.33
C ASN A 71 -18.13 -3.47 17.11
N GLU A 72 -18.56 -3.38 15.85
CA GLU A 72 -19.97 -3.44 15.46
C GLU A 72 -20.42 -4.88 15.20
N GLY A 73 -19.56 -5.88 15.45
CA GLY A 73 -19.76 -7.27 15.11
C GLY A 73 -19.15 -7.65 13.77
N GLU A 74 -19.59 -8.76 13.21
CA GLU A 74 -19.12 -9.24 11.92
C GLU A 74 -19.82 -8.49 10.78
N LEU A 75 -19.04 -7.90 9.89
CA LEU A 75 -19.55 -7.13 8.74
C LEU A 75 -18.66 -7.32 7.51
N SER A 76 -19.11 -6.80 6.36
CA SER A 76 -18.30 -6.71 5.13
C SER A 76 -17.73 -5.31 4.99
N LEU A 77 -16.44 -5.22 4.74
CA LEU A 77 -15.75 -3.97 4.42
C LEU A 77 -16.00 -3.58 2.96
N THR A 78 -16.01 -2.30 2.68
CA THR A 78 -15.99 -1.79 1.30
C THR A 78 -14.62 -2.04 0.65
N ASP A 79 -14.57 -2.05 -0.67
CA ASP A 79 -13.32 -2.28 -1.43
C ASP A 79 -12.19 -1.31 -1.02
N LYS A 80 -12.52 -0.06 -0.71
CA LYS A 80 -11.53 0.94 -0.30
C LYS A 80 -11.07 0.75 1.14
N GLU A 81 -11.95 0.39 2.06
CA GLU A 81 -11.60 0.02 3.43
C GLU A 81 -10.70 -1.22 3.44
N LEU A 82 -11.05 -2.23 2.63
CA LEU A 82 -10.27 -3.46 2.53
C LEU A 82 -8.88 -3.21 1.96
N LYS A 83 -8.76 -2.44 0.86
CA LYS A 83 -7.47 -2.06 0.27
C LYS A 83 -6.60 -1.24 1.22
N LEU A 84 -7.20 -0.30 1.95
CA LEU A 84 -6.47 0.50 2.93
C LEU A 84 -5.95 -0.38 4.08
N LEU A 85 -6.78 -1.29 4.58
CA LEU A 85 -6.37 -2.23 5.63
C LEU A 85 -5.28 -3.18 5.15
N GLU A 86 -5.40 -3.70 3.92
CA GLU A 86 -4.37 -4.53 3.27
C GLU A 86 -3.03 -3.79 3.17
N LEU A 87 -3.06 -2.52 2.77
CA LEU A 87 -1.87 -1.68 2.69
C LEU A 87 -1.21 -1.51 4.07
N PHE A 88 -1.99 -1.28 5.11
CA PHE A 88 -1.50 -1.19 6.47
C PHE A 88 -0.90 -2.50 6.98
N VAL A 89 -1.55 -3.63 6.72
CA VAL A 89 -1.05 -4.96 7.10
C VAL A 89 0.26 -5.31 6.40
N LYS A 90 0.41 -4.94 5.13
CA LYS A 90 1.67 -5.11 4.39
C LYS A 90 2.83 -4.29 4.93
N HIS A 91 2.54 -3.14 5.52
CA HIS A 91 3.53 -2.18 5.99
C HIS A 91 3.45 -1.96 7.49
N GLN A 92 3.29 -3.04 8.27
CA GLN A 92 3.25 -2.97 9.73
C GLN A 92 4.49 -2.25 10.27
N ASP A 93 4.28 -1.46 11.33
CA ASP A 93 5.32 -0.70 12.03
C ASP A 93 6.06 0.35 11.16
N ARG A 94 5.54 0.61 9.96
CA ARG A 94 6.08 1.60 9.04
C ARG A 94 5.11 2.77 8.86
N VAL A 95 5.64 3.99 8.90
CA VAL A 95 4.85 5.19 8.62
C VAL A 95 4.56 5.27 7.12
N LEU A 96 3.27 5.32 6.78
CA LEU A 96 2.77 5.60 5.43
C LEU A 96 2.34 7.07 5.36
N THR A 97 2.84 7.79 4.36
CA THR A 97 2.39 9.16 4.11
C THR A 97 0.98 9.16 3.52
N ARG A 98 0.26 10.29 3.63
CA ARG A 98 -1.05 10.42 2.98
C ARG A 98 -0.98 10.24 1.48
N ILE A 99 0.11 10.69 0.87
CA ILE A 99 0.35 10.54 -0.58
C ILE A 99 0.51 9.07 -0.93
N ASP A 100 1.35 8.31 -0.21
CA ASP A 100 1.52 6.87 -0.43
C ASP A 100 0.17 6.13 -0.34
N ILE A 101 -0.64 6.46 0.67
CA ILE A 101 -1.96 5.86 0.86
C ILE A 101 -2.91 6.23 -0.29
N LEU A 102 -2.92 7.49 -0.73
CA LEU A 102 -3.76 7.93 -1.83
C LEU A 102 -3.41 7.21 -3.13
N GLU A 103 -2.13 7.14 -3.46
CA GLU A 103 -1.65 6.49 -4.68
C GLU A 103 -1.97 4.99 -4.70
N GLU A 104 -1.72 4.28 -3.61
CA GLU A 104 -1.91 2.82 -3.54
C GLU A 104 -3.40 2.42 -3.49
N VAL A 105 -4.23 3.16 -2.76
CA VAL A 105 -5.64 2.80 -2.57
C VAL A 105 -6.54 3.36 -3.65
N TRP A 106 -6.30 4.60 -4.12
CA TRP A 106 -7.16 5.29 -5.10
C TRP A 106 -6.56 5.38 -6.50
N GLY A 107 -5.24 5.28 -6.62
CA GLY A 107 -4.52 5.44 -7.89
C GLY A 107 -4.22 6.91 -8.21
N MET A 108 -3.38 7.13 -9.23
CA MET A 108 -2.90 8.47 -9.60
C MET A 108 -3.93 9.30 -10.40
N ASP A 109 -4.95 8.67 -10.97
CA ASP A 109 -5.93 9.34 -11.84
C ASP A 109 -7.13 9.92 -11.09
N VAL A 110 -7.21 9.68 -9.80
CA VAL A 110 -8.28 10.20 -8.93
C VAL A 110 -7.64 11.25 -8.02
N PHE A 111 -8.26 12.43 -7.92
CA PHE A 111 -7.82 13.52 -7.04
C PHE A 111 -8.58 13.53 -5.71
N PRO A 112 -8.50 12.47 -4.87
CA PRO A 112 -8.98 12.58 -3.52
C PRO A 112 -8.03 13.50 -2.74
N THR A 113 -8.57 14.21 -1.78
CA THR A 113 -7.79 15.11 -0.92
C THR A 113 -7.21 14.33 0.28
N ASP A 114 -6.23 14.90 0.97
CA ASP A 114 -5.70 14.37 2.25
C ASP A 114 -6.83 14.07 3.24
N ARG A 115 -7.89 14.87 3.23
CA ARG A 115 -9.10 14.66 4.04
C ARG A 115 -9.80 13.33 3.73
N THR A 116 -9.68 12.79 2.51
CA THR A 116 -10.22 11.48 2.15
C THR A 116 -9.53 10.39 2.96
N VAL A 117 -8.21 10.40 3.02
CA VAL A 117 -7.42 9.44 3.81
C VAL A 117 -7.80 9.53 5.29
N ASP A 118 -7.86 10.75 5.83
CA ASP A 118 -8.19 10.99 7.23
C ASP A 118 -9.59 10.41 7.59
N ASN A 119 -10.58 10.59 6.72
CA ASN A 119 -11.91 10.04 6.90
C ASN A 119 -11.94 8.50 6.89
N PHE A 120 -11.19 7.87 5.98
CA PHE A 120 -11.10 6.42 5.92
C PHE A 120 -10.34 5.84 7.12
N VAL A 121 -9.27 6.47 7.56
CA VAL A 121 -8.57 6.08 8.79
C VAL A 121 -9.49 6.24 10.01
N LEU A 122 -10.26 7.33 10.10
CA LEU A 122 -11.25 7.51 11.16
C LEU A 122 -12.32 6.41 11.14
N ARG A 123 -12.76 5.98 9.94
CA ARG A 123 -13.70 4.87 9.80
C ARG A 123 -13.09 3.56 10.28
N LEU A 124 -11.84 3.24 9.90
CA LEU A 124 -11.14 2.05 10.39
C LEU A 124 -10.99 2.08 11.92
N ARG A 125 -10.68 3.24 12.51
CA ARG A 125 -10.61 3.37 13.98
C ARG A 125 -11.95 3.06 14.64
N LYS A 126 -13.07 3.55 14.10
CA LYS A 126 -14.40 3.23 14.64
C LYS A 126 -14.69 1.74 14.59
N LEU A 127 -14.20 1.03 13.58
CA LEU A 127 -14.41 -0.41 13.41
C LEU A 127 -13.47 -1.26 14.28
N PHE A 128 -12.21 -0.86 14.44
CA PHE A 128 -11.13 -1.71 14.94
C PHE A 128 -10.34 -1.13 16.11
N GLU A 129 -10.81 -0.08 16.75
CA GLU A 129 -10.21 0.45 17.98
C GLU A 129 -11.25 0.44 19.10
N THR A 130 -10.82 0.10 20.29
CA THR A 130 -11.68 0.18 21.49
C THR A 130 -12.08 1.63 21.76
N ASP A 131 -11.12 2.55 21.63
CA ASP A 131 -11.34 3.99 21.65
C ASP A 131 -10.74 4.63 20.39
N PRO A 132 -11.57 5.12 19.45
CA PRO A 132 -11.09 5.79 18.25
C PRO A 132 -10.28 7.06 18.50
N ALA A 133 -10.42 7.70 19.67
CA ALA A 133 -9.68 8.90 20.05
C ALA A 133 -8.27 8.57 20.55
N GLU A 134 -8.09 7.38 21.13
CA GLU A 134 -6.81 6.86 21.60
C GLU A 134 -6.42 5.57 20.86
N PRO A 135 -6.13 5.65 19.55
CA PRO A 135 -5.92 4.47 18.71
C PRO A 135 -4.62 3.74 19.06
N VAL A 136 -4.72 2.43 19.16
CA VAL A 136 -3.61 1.52 19.43
C VAL A 136 -3.07 0.92 18.12
N HIS A 137 -3.97 0.62 17.19
CA HIS A 137 -3.62 0.00 15.90
C HIS A 137 -3.33 1.03 14.81
N PHE A 138 -4.24 1.99 14.58
CA PHE A 138 -4.10 3.01 13.52
C PHE A 138 -3.58 4.33 14.09
N VAL A 139 -2.30 4.38 14.39
CA VAL A 139 -1.65 5.50 15.10
C VAL A 139 -1.32 6.64 14.13
N THR A 140 -1.56 7.88 14.56
CA THR A 140 -1.14 9.07 13.81
C THR A 140 0.34 9.37 14.05
N ALA A 141 1.14 9.37 13.01
CA ALA A 141 2.49 9.94 13.03
C ALA A 141 2.38 11.42 12.64
N ARG A 142 2.35 12.31 13.65
CA ARG A 142 2.11 13.76 13.47
C ARG A 142 3.02 14.35 12.39
N GLY A 143 2.43 15.08 11.44
CA GLY A 143 3.13 15.73 10.33
C GLY A 143 3.68 14.76 9.26
N ARG A 144 3.49 13.44 9.40
CA ARG A 144 4.08 12.42 8.50
C ARG A 144 3.04 11.51 7.85
N GLY A 145 2.01 11.09 8.58
CA GLY A 145 1.00 10.17 8.08
C GLY A 145 0.47 9.24 9.15
N TYR A 146 0.34 7.97 8.82
CA TYR A 146 -0.23 6.94 9.68
C TYR A 146 0.66 5.71 9.77
N LEU A 147 0.54 5.00 10.88
CA LEU A 147 1.28 3.80 11.21
C LEU A 147 0.30 2.75 11.71
N PHE A 148 0.39 1.53 11.20
CA PHE A 148 -0.38 0.40 11.71
C PHE A 148 0.48 -0.46 12.62
N LYS A 149 -0.06 -0.78 13.80
CA LYS A 149 0.54 -1.69 14.77
C LYS A 149 -0.39 -2.88 14.98
N ALA A 150 0.10 -4.07 14.69
CA ALA A 150 -0.49 -5.29 15.21
C ALA A 150 0.20 -5.63 16.52
N PRO A 151 -0.54 -5.99 17.58
CA PRO A 151 0.06 -6.45 18.83
C PRO A 151 0.69 -7.84 18.66
#